data_5ba1660a5b91e85f8be8693cad3841ab
#
_entry.id   5ba1660a5b91e85f8be8693cad3841ab
#
_cell.length_a   1.000
_cell.length_b   1.000
_cell.length_c   1.000
_cell.angle_alpha   90.00
_cell.angle_beta   90.00
_cell.angle_gamma   90.00
#
_symmetry.space_group_name_H-M   'P 1'
#
loop_
_entity.id
_entity.type
_entity.pdbx_description
1 polymer ?
#
loop_
_entity_poly.entity_id
_entity_poly.type
_entity_poly.pdbx_seq_one_letter_code
_entity_poly.pdbx_strand_id
1 'polypeptide(L)'
;MVQVTSLAALFNRADATALPALGGMARPDGVVIVSERFFAFAGRDGSLLEGEMPRLPGLARRVPLLRGIARLGMSVSPLLRRGGIAGRLERLVLFAVVLAPIAFVFLPSRAALVAGIVMGIGLIAWLMRGRTLYLHGAEHRAIAAAEQGLLGRTWDGQARPSRFSLRCGTNFVALALPMSLLADRLWPFAPALWTPVVVAVVSLGLTMELWRAVQGSTLTAARVFLVPGLALQRLTTREPAIDETRLALTAVASVLRRELG
;
A
#
# COMPACT_ATOMS: atom_id res chain seq x y z
N MET A 1 -15.40 -15.24 24.93
CA MET A 1 -14.24 -15.48 25.80
C MET A 1 -13.16 -16.35 25.16
N VAL A 2 -13.50 -17.39 24.39
CA VAL A 2 -12.52 -18.29 23.72
C VAL A 2 -11.62 -17.58 22.69
N GLN A 3 -12.10 -16.55 22.01
CA GLN A 3 -11.31 -15.82 21.02
C GLN A 3 -10.22 -14.92 21.61
N VAL A 4 -10.41 -14.34 22.80
CA VAL A 4 -9.42 -13.43 23.41
C VAL A 4 -8.17 -14.19 23.86
N THR A 5 -8.35 -15.36 24.46
CA THR A 5 -7.23 -16.21 24.89
C THR A 5 -6.40 -16.71 23.71
N SER A 6 -7.06 -16.96 22.56
CA SER A 6 -6.37 -17.36 21.32
C SER A 6 -5.60 -16.21 20.67
N LEU A 7 -6.09 -14.97 20.74
CA LEU A 7 -5.40 -13.79 20.18
C LEU A 7 -4.16 -13.41 21.00
N ALA A 8 -4.27 -13.41 22.33
CA ALA A 8 -3.13 -13.14 23.21
C ALA A 8 -2.00 -14.17 23.01
N ALA A 9 -2.37 -15.47 22.93
CA ALA A 9 -1.40 -16.53 22.66
C ALA A 9 -0.75 -16.37 21.28
N LEU A 10 -1.52 -15.99 20.26
CA LEU A 10 -1.00 -15.71 18.91
C LEU A 10 -0.02 -14.55 18.91
N PHE A 11 -0.38 -13.42 19.56
CA PHE A 11 0.49 -12.25 19.63
C PHE A 11 1.76 -12.52 20.42
N ASN A 12 1.70 -13.22 21.54
CA ASN A 12 2.88 -13.61 22.31
C ASN A 12 3.84 -14.51 21.47
N ARG A 13 3.29 -15.44 20.71
CA ARG A 13 4.09 -16.28 19.79
C ARG A 13 4.68 -15.44 18.67
N ALA A 14 3.91 -14.53 18.07
CA ALA A 14 4.34 -13.66 16.99
C ALA A 14 5.42 -12.67 17.44
N ASP A 15 5.27 -12.07 18.63
CA ASP A 15 6.24 -11.14 19.20
C ASP A 15 7.60 -11.79 19.51
N ALA A 16 7.62 -13.15 19.68
CA ALA A 16 8.84 -13.93 19.91
C ALA A 16 9.46 -14.51 18.62
N THR A 17 8.86 -14.24 17.44
CA THR A 17 9.26 -14.89 16.18
C THR A 17 9.60 -13.84 15.13
N ALA A 18 10.55 -14.15 14.23
CA ALA A 18 10.80 -13.30 13.06
C ALA A 18 9.59 -13.39 12.10
N LEU A 19 8.89 -12.28 11.94
CA LEU A 19 7.68 -12.20 11.13
C LEU A 19 8.02 -11.87 9.66
N PRO A 20 7.17 -12.32 8.71
CA PRO A 20 7.28 -11.89 7.33
C PRO A 20 7.02 -10.37 7.23
N ALA A 21 7.55 -9.76 6.16
CA ALA A 21 7.26 -8.36 5.88
C ALA A 21 5.76 -8.18 5.63
N LEU A 22 5.15 -7.28 6.40
CA LEU A 22 3.77 -6.89 6.25
C LEU A 22 3.65 -5.59 5.47
N GLY A 23 2.61 -5.47 4.69
CA GLY A 23 2.13 -4.24 4.08
C GLY A 23 0.66 -4.07 4.37
N GLY A 24 0.09 -2.93 4.00
CA GLY A 24 -1.32 -2.72 4.23
C GLY A 24 -1.92 -1.62 3.38
N MET A 25 -3.20 -1.41 3.59
CA MET A 25 -4.00 -0.41 2.91
C MET A 25 -5.21 -0.05 3.77
N ALA A 26 -5.33 1.22 4.09
CA ALA A 26 -6.50 1.72 4.78
C ALA A 26 -7.62 2.05 3.79
N ARG A 27 -8.84 1.77 4.20
CA ARG A 27 -10.09 2.08 3.49
C ARG A 27 -11.05 2.81 4.42
N PRO A 28 -12.10 3.47 3.90
CA PRO A 28 -13.11 4.11 4.76
C PRO A 28 -13.86 3.14 5.67
N ASP A 29 -13.97 1.89 5.25
CA ASP A 29 -14.72 0.81 5.88
C ASP A 29 -13.87 -0.19 6.65
N GLY A 30 -12.52 -0.13 6.57
CA GLY A 30 -11.66 -1.07 7.27
C GLY A 30 -10.18 -0.98 6.91
N VAL A 31 -9.44 -2.00 7.31
CA VAL A 31 -7.99 -2.11 7.08
C VAL A 31 -7.68 -3.44 6.40
N VAL A 32 -6.89 -3.38 5.35
CA VAL A 32 -6.29 -4.56 4.69
C VAL A 32 -4.86 -4.71 5.16
N ILE A 33 -4.47 -5.89 5.56
CA ILE A 33 -3.07 -6.27 5.80
C ILE A 33 -2.70 -7.39 4.83
N VAL A 34 -1.50 -7.31 4.29
CA VAL A 34 -0.97 -8.27 3.34
C VAL A 34 0.41 -8.74 3.76
N SER A 35 0.69 -10.02 3.53
CA SER A 35 2.04 -10.60 3.52
C SER A 35 2.42 -11.02 2.09
N GLU A 36 3.49 -11.76 1.90
CA GLU A 36 3.80 -12.34 0.60
C GLU A 36 2.81 -13.44 0.17
N ARG A 37 2.17 -14.13 1.12
CA ARG A 37 1.32 -15.29 0.87
C ARG A 37 -0.17 -15.05 1.11
N PHE A 38 -0.51 -14.19 2.06
CA PHE A 38 -1.87 -14.03 2.54
C PHE A 38 -2.28 -12.57 2.64
N PHE A 39 -3.58 -12.33 2.59
CA PHE A 39 -4.16 -11.04 2.95
C PHE A 39 -5.34 -11.24 3.89
N ALA A 40 -5.62 -10.22 4.69
CA ALA A 40 -6.84 -10.11 5.48
C ALA A 40 -7.38 -8.69 5.44
N PHE A 41 -8.69 -8.56 5.40
CA PHE A 41 -9.42 -7.31 5.57
C PHE A 41 -10.26 -7.41 6.82
N ALA A 42 -10.09 -6.46 7.73
CA ALA A 42 -10.96 -6.29 8.89
C ALA A 42 -11.85 -5.05 8.68
N GLY A 43 -13.13 -5.27 8.58
CA GLY A 43 -14.15 -4.24 8.40
C GLY A 43 -14.62 -3.65 9.73
N ARG A 44 -14.98 -2.36 9.71
CA ARG A 44 -15.57 -1.66 10.87
C ARG A 44 -16.93 -2.22 11.27
N ASP A 45 -17.58 -2.93 10.37
CA ASP A 45 -18.84 -3.67 10.61
C ASP A 45 -18.62 -5.04 11.28
N GLY A 46 -17.37 -5.37 11.63
CA GLY A 46 -16.99 -6.66 12.18
C GLY A 46 -16.72 -7.75 11.14
N SER A 47 -16.83 -7.44 9.85
CA SER A 47 -16.50 -8.38 8.79
C SER A 47 -15.02 -8.70 8.76
N LEU A 48 -14.67 -9.95 8.48
CA LEU A 48 -13.31 -10.40 8.27
C LEU A 48 -13.27 -11.19 6.96
N LEU A 49 -12.46 -10.71 6.00
CA LEU A 49 -12.25 -11.38 4.72
C LEU A 49 -10.78 -11.77 4.62
N GLU A 50 -10.52 -13.02 4.30
CA GLU A 50 -9.19 -13.59 4.20
C GLU A 50 -8.95 -14.20 2.83
N GLY A 51 -7.69 -14.26 2.39
CA GLY A 51 -7.37 -14.90 1.14
C GLY A 51 -5.87 -15.07 0.91
N GLU A 52 -5.55 -15.66 -0.22
CA GLU A 52 -4.17 -15.86 -0.65
C GLU A 52 -3.76 -14.78 -1.65
N MET A 53 -2.52 -14.33 -1.53
CA MET A 53 -1.90 -13.45 -2.50
C MET A 53 -1.52 -14.22 -3.77
N PRO A 54 -1.64 -13.61 -4.96
CA PRO A 54 -1.18 -14.25 -6.18
C PRO A 54 0.34 -14.42 -6.14
N ARG A 55 0.83 -15.53 -6.70
CA ARG A 55 2.27 -15.78 -6.80
C ARG A 55 2.85 -15.05 -8.02
N LEU A 56 4.02 -14.46 -7.86
CA LEU A 56 4.76 -13.88 -8.98
C LEU A 56 5.13 -14.95 -10.01
N PRO A 57 4.82 -14.75 -11.31
CA PRO A 57 5.33 -15.60 -12.37
C PRO A 57 6.86 -15.68 -12.36
N GLY A 58 7.43 -16.83 -12.70
CA GLY A 58 8.87 -17.06 -12.64
C GLY A 58 9.69 -16.06 -13.45
N LEU A 59 9.22 -15.68 -14.65
CA LEU A 59 9.85 -14.67 -15.51
C LEU A 59 9.85 -13.28 -14.83
N ALA A 60 8.73 -12.88 -14.23
CA ALA A 60 8.60 -11.60 -13.55
C ALA A 60 9.53 -11.47 -12.33
N ARG A 61 9.98 -12.56 -11.73
CA ARG A 61 10.95 -12.52 -10.64
C ARG A 61 12.36 -12.15 -11.10
N ARG A 62 12.73 -12.53 -12.31
CA ARG A 62 14.10 -12.42 -12.85
C ARG A 62 14.38 -11.08 -13.49
N VAL A 63 13.39 -10.45 -14.10
CA VAL A 63 13.55 -9.17 -14.82
C VAL A 63 13.14 -8.01 -13.88
N PRO A 64 14.06 -7.08 -13.53
CA PRO A 64 13.81 -6.03 -12.54
C PRO A 64 12.53 -5.22 -12.78
N LEU A 65 12.38 -4.61 -13.97
CA LEU A 65 11.20 -3.79 -14.29
C LEU A 65 9.90 -4.59 -14.23
N LEU A 66 9.87 -5.80 -14.83
CA LEU A 66 8.70 -6.68 -14.77
C LEU A 66 8.37 -7.09 -13.34
N ARG A 67 9.40 -7.32 -12.52
CA ARG A 67 9.26 -7.62 -11.11
C ARG A 67 8.61 -6.45 -10.37
N GLY A 68 9.02 -5.23 -10.64
CA GLY A 68 8.46 -4.02 -10.05
C GLY A 68 6.96 -3.87 -10.36
N ILE A 69 6.61 -3.95 -11.65
CA ILE A 69 5.22 -3.83 -12.11
C ILE A 69 4.35 -4.97 -11.56
N ALA A 70 4.84 -6.20 -11.63
CA ALA A 70 4.10 -7.36 -11.14
C ALA A 70 3.84 -7.26 -9.62
N ARG A 71 4.79 -6.77 -8.83
CA ARG A 71 4.61 -6.52 -7.40
C ARG A 71 3.60 -5.42 -7.12
N LEU A 72 3.63 -4.33 -7.90
CA LEU A 72 2.61 -3.29 -7.79
C LEU A 72 1.22 -3.86 -8.08
N GLY A 73 1.05 -4.63 -9.15
CA GLY A 73 -0.20 -5.32 -9.46
C GLY A 73 -0.65 -6.28 -8.36
N MET A 74 0.29 -7.02 -7.77
CA MET A 74 0.00 -7.90 -6.63
C MET A 74 -0.49 -7.13 -5.41
N SER A 75 0.12 -5.99 -5.08
CA SER A 75 -0.27 -5.20 -3.89
C SER A 75 -1.72 -4.72 -3.95
N VAL A 76 -2.26 -4.46 -5.14
CA VAL A 76 -3.66 -4.05 -5.34
C VAL A 76 -4.61 -5.22 -5.65
N SER A 77 -4.09 -6.43 -5.82
CA SER A 77 -4.88 -7.61 -6.21
C SER A 77 -6.03 -7.94 -5.24
N PRO A 78 -5.90 -7.79 -3.89
CA PRO A 78 -7.01 -8.03 -2.98
C PRO A 78 -8.23 -7.14 -3.24
N LEU A 79 -8.01 -5.94 -3.82
CA LEU A 79 -9.10 -5.04 -4.21
C LEU A 79 -9.78 -5.48 -5.51
N LEU A 80 -8.99 -5.90 -6.51
CA LEU A 80 -9.46 -6.07 -7.89
C LEU A 80 -10.05 -7.45 -8.19
N ARG A 81 -9.77 -8.47 -7.37
CA ARG A 81 -10.27 -9.84 -7.57
C ARG A 81 -11.81 -9.91 -7.53
N ARG A 82 -12.40 -10.82 -8.30
CA ARG A 82 -13.83 -11.20 -8.15
C ARG A 82 -14.02 -11.76 -6.74
N GLY A 83 -14.97 -11.20 -5.98
CA GLY A 83 -15.11 -11.50 -4.54
C GLY A 83 -14.05 -10.85 -3.65
N GLY A 84 -13.25 -9.91 -4.19
CA GLY A 84 -12.30 -9.12 -3.42
C GLY A 84 -12.97 -8.02 -2.59
N ILE A 85 -12.16 -7.28 -1.88
CA ILE A 85 -12.57 -6.29 -0.88
C ILE A 85 -13.29 -5.09 -1.52
N ALA A 86 -12.92 -4.70 -2.75
CA ALA A 86 -13.51 -3.55 -3.42
C ALA A 86 -14.88 -3.87 -4.03
N GLY A 87 -15.85 -2.98 -3.83
CA GLY A 87 -17.15 -3.02 -4.47
C GLY A 87 -17.06 -2.81 -6.00
N ARG A 88 -18.16 -3.07 -6.71
CA ARG A 88 -18.21 -2.91 -8.19
C ARG A 88 -17.86 -1.48 -8.62
N LEU A 89 -18.46 -0.46 -7.99
CA LEU A 89 -18.21 0.94 -8.31
C LEU A 89 -16.75 1.31 -8.03
N GLU A 90 -16.21 0.87 -6.92
CA GLU A 90 -14.82 1.15 -6.53
C GLU A 90 -13.82 0.55 -7.52
N ARG A 91 -14.06 -0.68 -7.97
CA ARG A 91 -13.26 -1.30 -9.03
C ARG A 91 -13.36 -0.53 -10.35
N LEU A 92 -14.56 -0.08 -10.73
CA LEU A 92 -14.74 0.75 -11.92
C LEU A 92 -13.95 2.07 -11.82
N VAL A 93 -14.00 2.75 -10.66
CA VAL A 93 -13.23 3.97 -10.42
C VAL A 93 -11.72 3.69 -10.50
N LEU A 94 -11.24 2.61 -9.89
CA LEU A 94 -9.83 2.23 -9.96
C LEU A 94 -9.39 1.93 -11.40
N PHE A 95 -10.19 1.18 -12.16
CA PHE A 95 -9.91 0.95 -13.60
C PHE A 95 -9.95 2.24 -14.42
N ALA A 96 -10.92 3.10 -14.18
CA ALA A 96 -11.02 4.39 -14.87
C ALA A 96 -9.78 5.27 -14.60
N VAL A 97 -9.31 5.33 -13.35
CA VAL A 97 -8.09 6.07 -12.98
C VAL A 97 -6.84 5.50 -13.66
N VAL A 98 -6.73 4.18 -13.76
CA VAL A 98 -5.60 3.53 -14.44
C VAL A 98 -5.63 3.75 -15.95
N LEU A 99 -6.82 3.78 -16.56
CA LEU A 99 -6.98 3.93 -18.01
C LEU A 99 -7.04 5.40 -18.48
N ALA A 100 -7.42 6.33 -17.58
CA ALA A 100 -7.55 7.75 -17.91
C ALA A 100 -6.29 8.37 -18.55
N PRO A 101 -5.05 8.07 -18.12
CA PRO A 101 -3.86 8.61 -18.79
C PRO A 101 -3.77 8.24 -20.27
N ILE A 102 -4.29 7.08 -20.68
CA ILE A 102 -4.35 6.68 -22.09
C ILE A 102 -5.29 7.60 -22.87
N ALA A 103 -6.45 7.93 -22.28
CA ALA A 103 -7.39 8.86 -22.89
C ALA A 103 -6.83 10.29 -22.95
N PHE A 104 -6.02 10.71 -21.99
CA PHE A 104 -5.42 12.05 -21.96
C PHE A 104 -4.43 12.30 -23.11
N VAL A 105 -3.87 11.25 -23.70
CA VAL A 105 -2.98 11.37 -24.90
C VAL A 105 -3.70 12.05 -26.07
N PHE A 106 -5.03 11.91 -26.16
CA PHE A 106 -5.84 12.51 -27.22
C PHE A 106 -6.28 13.95 -26.92
N LEU A 107 -5.94 14.50 -25.75
CA LEU A 107 -6.28 15.87 -25.37
C LEU A 107 -5.12 16.83 -25.71
N PRO A 108 -5.42 18.11 -25.99
CA PRO A 108 -4.40 19.16 -26.01
C PRO A 108 -3.61 19.17 -24.69
N SER A 109 -2.30 19.42 -24.73
CA SER A 109 -1.40 19.29 -23.56
C SER A 109 -1.89 20.04 -22.30
N ARG A 110 -2.47 21.25 -22.46
CA ARG A 110 -3.04 21.99 -21.34
C ARG A 110 -4.28 21.32 -20.75
N ALA A 111 -5.15 20.80 -21.60
CA ALA A 111 -6.35 20.09 -21.15
C ALA A 111 -5.98 18.76 -20.46
N ALA A 112 -5.01 18.02 -20.98
CA ALA A 112 -4.49 16.81 -20.36
C ALA A 112 -3.89 17.07 -18.97
N LEU A 113 -3.11 18.16 -18.83
CA LEU A 113 -2.56 18.58 -17.54
C LEU A 113 -3.67 18.92 -16.53
N VAL A 114 -4.63 19.73 -16.91
CA VAL A 114 -5.75 20.10 -16.04
C VAL A 114 -6.57 18.87 -15.65
N ALA A 115 -6.90 18.00 -16.61
CA ALA A 115 -7.62 16.75 -16.35
C ALA A 115 -6.86 15.83 -15.38
N GLY A 116 -5.55 15.71 -15.56
CA GLY A 116 -4.70 14.93 -14.66
C GLY A 116 -4.66 15.49 -13.24
N ILE A 117 -4.55 16.80 -13.09
CA ILE A 117 -4.59 17.47 -11.77
C ILE A 117 -5.95 17.27 -11.09
N VAL A 118 -7.05 17.53 -11.81
CA VAL A 118 -8.41 17.36 -11.28
C VAL A 118 -8.67 15.91 -10.88
N MET A 119 -8.28 14.96 -11.73
CA MET A 119 -8.38 13.53 -11.42
C MET A 119 -7.56 13.15 -10.19
N GLY A 120 -6.32 13.64 -10.08
CA GLY A 120 -5.45 13.38 -8.94
C GLY A 120 -6.01 13.93 -7.63
N ILE A 121 -6.48 15.18 -7.64
CA ILE A 121 -7.13 15.80 -6.47
C ILE A 121 -8.40 15.04 -6.09
N GLY A 122 -9.24 14.71 -7.07
CA GLY A 122 -10.48 13.96 -6.85
C GLY A 122 -10.20 12.57 -6.26
N LEU A 123 -9.18 11.86 -6.77
CA LEU A 123 -8.75 10.55 -6.25
C LEU A 123 -8.24 10.67 -4.81
N ILE A 124 -7.39 11.65 -4.51
CA ILE A 124 -6.90 11.89 -3.16
C ILE A 124 -8.08 12.17 -2.21
N ALA A 125 -8.97 13.09 -2.58
CA ALA A 125 -10.14 13.41 -1.78
C ALA A 125 -11.04 12.17 -1.55
N TRP A 126 -11.21 11.36 -2.59
CA TRP A 126 -11.99 10.12 -2.50
C TRP A 126 -11.33 9.06 -1.61
N LEU A 127 -10.01 8.90 -1.68
CA LEU A 127 -9.25 7.98 -0.84
C LEU A 127 -9.20 8.43 0.63
N MET A 128 -9.21 9.76 0.87
CA MET A 128 -9.09 10.34 2.22
C MET A 128 -10.45 10.57 2.91
N ARG A 129 -11.56 10.11 2.31
CA ARG A 129 -12.90 10.31 2.87
C ARG A 129 -13.16 9.52 4.16
N GLY A 130 -14.05 10.01 4.99
CA GLY A 130 -14.49 9.33 6.20
C GLY A 130 -13.37 9.09 7.22
N ARG A 131 -13.26 7.87 7.70
CA ARG A 131 -12.28 7.47 8.74
C ARG A 131 -10.94 7.00 8.16
N THR A 132 -10.74 7.08 6.85
CA THR A 132 -9.53 6.53 6.18
C THR A 132 -8.23 7.06 6.79
N LEU A 133 -8.15 8.34 7.17
CA LEU A 133 -6.94 8.93 7.76
C LEU A 133 -6.56 8.29 9.10
N TYR A 134 -7.54 7.98 9.93
CA TYR A 134 -7.34 7.33 11.22
C TYR A 134 -7.00 5.85 11.04
N LEU A 135 -7.71 5.18 10.14
CA LEU A 135 -7.43 3.78 9.79
C LEU A 135 -6.07 3.60 9.13
N HIS A 136 -5.59 4.59 8.37
CA HIS A 136 -4.24 4.61 7.82
C HIS A 136 -3.18 4.74 8.94
N GLY A 137 -3.43 5.59 9.94
CA GLY A 137 -2.59 5.64 11.13
C GLY A 137 -2.61 4.32 11.92
N ALA A 138 -3.78 3.67 12.02
CA ALA A 138 -3.95 2.38 12.69
C ALA A 138 -3.22 1.24 11.95
N GLU A 139 -3.32 1.20 10.61
CA GLU A 139 -2.58 0.26 9.77
C GLU A 139 -1.08 0.35 10.02
N HIS A 140 -0.51 1.56 9.93
CA HIS A 140 0.92 1.76 10.19
C HIS A 140 1.32 1.35 11.59
N ARG A 141 0.51 1.70 12.60
CA ARG A 141 0.75 1.31 13.99
C ARG A 141 0.75 -0.20 14.18
N ALA A 142 -0.20 -0.89 13.57
CA ALA A 142 -0.30 -2.34 13.66
C ALA A 142 0.89 -3.05 12.97
N ILE A 143 1.32 -2.56 11.81
CA ILE A 143 2.52 -3.07 11.11
C ILE A 143 3.77 -2.79 11.94
N ALA A 144 3.93 -1.57 12.48
CA ALA A 144 5.07 -1.23 13.34
C ALA A 144 5.08 -2.05 14.63
N ALA A 145 3.92 -2.37 15.20
CA ALA A 145 3.80 -3.28 16.34
C ALA A 145 4.33 -4.67 16.02
N ALA A 146 3.97 -5.21 14.84
CA ALA A 146 4.49 -6.50 14.38
C ALA A 146 6.01 -6.48 14.16
N GLU A 147 6.54 -5.41 13.54
CA GLU A 147 7.98 -5.26 13.28
C GLU A 147 8.82 -5.12 14.54
N GLN A 148 8.22 -4.60 15.62
CA GLN A 148 8.90 -4.33 16.89
C GLN A 148 8.66 -5.40 17.97
N GLY A 149 7.86 -6.45 17.67
CA GLY A 149 7.48 -7.45 18.69
C GLY A 149 6.62 -6.86 19.80
N LEU A 150 5.69 -5.98 19.47
CA LEU A 150 4.84 -5.24 20.42
C LEU A 150 3.35 -5.46 20.20
N LEU A 151 2.96 -6.52 19.49
CA LEU A 151 1.56 -6.79 19.12
C LEU A 151 0.66 -6.89 20.36
N GLY A 152 1.05 -7.72 21.34
CA GLY A 152 0.27 -7.90 22.56
C GLY A 152 0.14 -6.60 23.36
N ARG A 153 1.25 -5.88 23.57
CA ARG A 153 1.24 -4.61 24.30
C ARG A 153 0.46 -3.51 23.59
N THR A 154 0.47 -3.52 22.25
CA THR A 154 -0.29 -2.55 21.45
C THR A 154 -1.79 -2.88 21.51
N TRP A 155 -2.16 -4.15 21.48
CA TRP A 155 -3.54 -4.60 21.67
C TRP A 155 -4.13 -4.14 23.01
N ASP A 156 -3.35 -4.24 24.07
CA ASP A 156 -3.74 -3.83 25.44
C ASP A 156 -3.69 -2.30 25.65
N GLY A 157 -3.21 -1.54 24.63
CA GLY A 157 -3.06 -0.09 24.72
C GLY A 157 -1.84 0.39 25.51
N GLN A 158 -0.95 -0.54 25.91
CA GLN A 158 0.27 -0.26 26.67
C GLN A 158 1.43 0.24 25.81
N ALA A 159 1.41 -0.06 24.50
CA ALA A 159 2.37 0.43 23.53
C ALA A 159 1.68 1.20 22.42
N ARG A 160 2.35 2.24 21.91
CA ARG A 160 1.86 3.08 20.80
C ARG A 160 2.96 3.26 19.76
N PRO A 161 3.29 2.23 18.96
CA PRO A 161 4.24 2.36 17.85
C PRO A 161 3.87 3.49 16.90
N SER A 162 4.86 3.96 16.13
CA SER A 162 4.69 5.08 15.22
C SER A 162 3.59 4.82 14.19
N ARG A 163 2.81 5.87 13.89
CA ARG A 163 1.88 5.89 12.75
C ARG A 163 2.56 6.27 11.44
N PHE A 164 3.86 6.49 11.43
CA PHE A 164 4.65 6.77 10.22
C PHE A 164 5.40 5.52 9.81
N SER A 165 5.35 5.19 8.51
CA SER A 165 5.97 3.98 7.97
C SER A 165 6.84 4.29 6.75
N LEU A 166 8.01 3.70 6.69
CA LEU A 166 8.88 3.76 5.52
C LEU A 166 8.33 2.92 4.35
N ARG A 167 7.42 1.98 4.64
CA ARG A 167 6.81 1.06 3.65
C ARG A 167 5.47 1.53 3.12
N CYS A 168 5.03 2.74 3.47
CA CYS A 168 3.76 3.28 3.00
C CYS A 168 3.78 3.59 1.51
N GLY A 169 2.66 3.34 0.84
CA GLY A 169 2.45 3.68 -0.57
C GLY A 169 2.60 5.18 -0.89
N THR A 170 2.45 6.08 0.10
CA THR A 170 2.73 7.52 -0.09
C THR A 170 4.20 7.79 -0.42
N ASN A 171 5.14 6.98 0.10
CA ASN A 171 6.54 7.06 -0.27
C ASN A 171 6.76 6.64 -1.73
N PHE A 172 6.03 5.61 -2.19
CA PHE A 172 6.05 5.21 -3.59
C PHE A 172 5.51 6.34 -4.50
N VAL A 173 4.37 6.95 -4.16
CA VAL A 173 3.79 8.07 -4.93
C VAL A 173 4.74 9.26 -4.99
N ALA A 174 5.39 9.61 -3.87
CA ALA A 174 6.35 10.69 -3.81
C ALA A 174 7.59 10.47 -4.70
N LEU A 175 7.99 9.20 -4.89
CA LEU A 175 9.08 8.82 -5.79
C LEU A 175 8.60 8.70 -7.25
N ALA A 176 7.36 8.33 -7.48
CA ALA A 176 6.84 8.09 -8.84
C ALA A 176 6.85 9.35 -9.71
N LEU A 177 6.53 10.52 -9.14
CA LEU A 177 6.51 11.76 -9.91
C LEU A 177 7.90 12.15 -10.46
N PRO A 178 8.97 12.27 -9.65
CA PRO A 178 10.30 12.59 -10.19
C PRO A 178 10.83 11.49 -11.11
N MET A 179 10.52 10.22 -10.86
CA MET A 179 10.89 9.13 -11.74
C MET A 179 10.19 9.18 -13.09
N SER A 180 8.91 9.60 -13.12
CA SER A 180 8.18 9.79 -14.38
C SER A 180 8.75 10.94 -15.20
N LEU A 181 9.06 12.06 -14.55
CA LEU A 181 9.68 13.21 -15.22
C LEU A 181 11.08 12.85 -15.76
N LEU A 182 11.86 12.09 -15.00
CA LEU A 182 13.18 11.63 -15.43
C LEU A 182 13.08 10.68 -16.63
N ALA A 183 12.17 9.70 -16.57
CA ALA A 183 11.96 8.74 -17.64
C ALA A 183 11.46 9.41 -18.93
N ASP A 184 10.59 10.41 -18.83
CA ASP A 184 10.12 11.21 -19.97
C ASP A 184 11.28 12.01 -20.60
N ARG A 185 12.08 12.67 -19.77
CA ARG A 185 13.24 13.46 -20.23
C ARG A 185 14.34 12.64 -20.86
N LEU A 186 14.54 11.44 -20.38
CA LEU A 186 15.57 10.52 -20.86
C LEU A 186 15.07 9.57 -21.96
N TRP A 187 13.82 9.74 -22.42
CA TRP A 187 13.26 8.90 -23.47
C TRP A 187 14.02 9.04 -24.78
N PRO A 188 14.67 7.97 -25.28
CA PRO A 188 15.63 8.09 -26.39
C PRO A 188 14.98 8.02 -27.78
N PHE A 189 13.67 7.73 -27.85
CA PHE A 189 13.00 7.51 -29.12
C PHE A 189 12.11 8.69 -29.50
N ALA A 190 11.82 8.81 -30.81
CA ALA A 190 10.85 9.77 -31.30
C ALA A 190 9.47 9.55 -30.63
N PRO A 191 8.75 10.61 -30.26
CA PRO A 191 7.43 10.50 -29.65
C PRO A 191 6.45 9.77 -30.58
N ALA A 192 5.76 8.76 -30.06
CA ALA A 192 4.73 8.01 -30.73
C ALA A 192 3.50 7.91 -29.83
N LEU A 193 2.36 7.52 -30.36
CA LEU A 193 1.08 7.41 -29.62
C LEU A 193 1.19 6.49 -28.38
N TRP A 194 2.01 5.46 -28.43
CA TRP A 194 2.25 4.53 -27.31
C TRP A 194 3.32 5.02 -26.29
N THR A 195 4.12 6.04 -26.64
CA THR A 195 5.21 6.54 -25.78
C THR A 195 4.78 6.87 -24.35
N PRO A 196 3.69 7.62 -24.10
CA PRO A 196 3.27 7.94 -22.73
C PRO A 196 2.94 6.71 -21.90
N VAL A 197 2.36 5.68 -22.51
CA VAL A 197 2.02 4.42 -21.81
C VAL A 197 3.28 3.68 -21.42
N VAL A 198 4.25 3.56 -22.32
CA VAL A 198 5.51 2.87 -22.06
C VAL A 198 6.35 3.63 -21.04
N VAL A 199 6.45 4.96 -21.16
CA VAL A 199 7.13 5.81 -20.16
C VAL A 199 6.49 5.64 -18.78
N ALA A 200 5.16 5.63 -18.68
CA ALA A 200 4.46 5.40 -17.42
C ALA A 200 4.78 4.02 -16.83
N VAL A 201 4.72 2.97 -17.64
CA VAL A 201 5.02 1.59 -17.21
C VAL A 201 6.47 1.46 -16.75
N VAL A 202 7.42 1.99 -17.52
CA VAL A 202 8.86 1.99 -17.18
C VAL A 202 9.10 2.78 -15.88
N SER A 203 8.50 3.97 -15.76
CA SER A 203 8.61 4.82 -14.55
C SER A 203 8.12 4.12 -13.30
N LEU A 204 6.95 3.45 -13.37
CA LEU A 204 6.39 2.71 -12.24
C LEU A 204 7.30 1.52 -11.87
N GLY A 205 7.84 0.80 -12.85
CA GLY A 205 8.78 -0.28 -12.62
C GLY A 205 10.06 0.20 -11.94
N LEU A 206 10.67 1.29 -12.45
CA LEU A 206 11.87 1.91 -11.89
C LEU A 206 11.60 2.46 -10.47
N THR A 207 10.47 3.13 -10.27
CA THR A 207 10.05 3.62 -8.94
C THR A 207 9.98 2.48 -7.94
N MET A 208 9.40 1.35 -8.32
CA MET A 208 9.26 0.20 -7.44
C MET A 208 10.63 -0.42 -7.08
N GLU A 209 11.55 -0.49 -8.04
CA GLU A 209 12.91 -0.98 -7.79
C GLU A 209 13.70 -0.01 -6.90
N LEU A 210 13.62 1.30 -7.16
CA LEU A 210 14.26 2.32 -6.33
C LEU A 210 13.71 2.29 -4.90
N TRP A 211 12.39 2.28 -4.76
CA TRP A 211 11.73 2.22 -3.44
C TRP A 211 12.18 1.02 -2.63
N ARG A 212 12.28 -0.15 -3.26
CA ARG A 212 12.80 -1.36 -2.61
C ARG A 212 14.28 -1.24 -2.23
N ALA A 213 15.11 -0.69 -3.13
CA ALA A 213 16.51 -0.49 -2.85
C ALA A 213 16.72 0.45 -1.65
N VAL A 214 15.94 1.53 -1.57
CA VAL A 214 15.97 2.48 -0.45
C VAL A 214 15.49 1.82 0.85
N GLN A 215 14.43 1.02 0.82
CA GLN A 215 13.95 0.29 2.00
C GLN A 215 14.93 -0.76 2.51
N GLY A 216 15.63 -1.44 1.61
CA GLY A 216 16.65 -2.43 1.95
C GLY A 216 18.02 -1.84 2.30
N SER A 217 18.20 -0.52 2.14
CA SER A 217 19.49 0.14 2.36
C SER A 217 19.75 0.38 3.84
N THR A 218 20.95 0.07 4.29
CA THR A 218 21.48 0.43 5.62
C THR A 218 21.99 1.89 5.67
N LEU A 219 22.17 2.52 4.50
CA LEU A 219 22.67 3.90 4.40
C LEU A 219 21.60 4.90 4.83
N THR A 220 21.87 5.68 5.85
CA THR A 220 20.99 6.76 6.32
C THR A 220 20.69 7.77 5.20
N ALA A 221 21.67 8.07 4.34
CA ALA A 221 21.51 8.97 3.19
C ALA A 221 20.41 8.49 2.21
N ALA A 222 20.23 7.18 2.01
CA ALA A 222 19.18 6.67 1.15
C ALA A 222 17.76 7.02 1.65
N ARG A 223 17.60 7.22 2.96
CA ARG A 223 16.31 7.61 3.57
C ARG A 223 15.85 9.02 3.19
N VAL A 224 16.76 9.88 2.70
CA VAL A 224 16.40 11.21 2.19
C VAL A 224 15.38 11.13 1.07
N PHE A 225 15.45 10.09 0.24
CA PHE A 225 14.46 9.84 -0.83
C PHE A 225 13.04 9.58 -0.30
N LEU A 226 12.89 9.20 0.97
CA LEU A 226 11.59 8.94 1.60
C LEU A 226 11.03 10.17 2.33
N VAL A 227 11.81 11.24 2.51
CA VAL A 227 11.39 12.46 3.24
C VAL A 227 10.11 13.07 2.65
N PRO A 228 9.95 13.23 1.32
CA PRO A 228 8.73 13.78 0.75
C PRO A 228 7.51 12.91 1.06
N GLY A 229 7.65 11.59 0.99
CA GLY A 229 6.58 10.65 1.33
C GLY A 229 6.22 10.67 2.81
N LEU A 230 7.20 10.76 3.71
CA LEU A 230 6.97 10.93 5.14
C LEU A 230 6.29 12.27 5.46
N ALA A 231 6.60 13.34 4.73
CA ALA A 231 5.88 14.61 4.85
C ALA A 231 4.41 14.46 4.42
N LEU A 232 4.14 13.75 3.33
CA LEU A 232 2.77 13.43 2.89
C LEU A 232 2.02 12.59 3.93
N GLN A 233 2.68 11.70 4.67
CA GLN A 233 2.03 10.92 5.72
C GLN A 233 1.48 11.81 6.86
N ARG A 234 2.04 12.99 7.13
CA ARG A 234 1.47 13.94 8.08
C ARG A 234 0.08 14.43 7.65
N LEU A 235 -0.18 14.49 6.35
CA LEU A 235 -1.46 14.88 5.78
C LEU A 235 -2.42 13.68 5.66
N THR A 236 -1.89 12.49 5.35
CA THR A 236 -2.66 11.30 5.02
C THR A 236 -2.87 10.33 6.18
N THR A 237 -2.31 10.62 7.38
CA THR A 237 -2.55 9.85 8.60
C THR A 237 -3.02 10.75 9.75
N ARG A 238 -3.87 10.21 10.61
CA ARG A 238 -4.26 10.82 11.89
C ARG A 238 -3.97 9.84 13.02
N GLU A 239 -3.90 10.38 14.24
CA GLU A 239 -3.70 9.57 15.44
C GLU A 239 -4.91 8.64 15.63
N PRO A 240 -4.75 7.31 15.53
CA PRO A 240 -5.85 6.38 15.66
C PRO A 240 -6.28 6.19 17.12
N ALA A 241 -7.57 6.00 17.32
CA ALA A 241 -8.10 5.51 18.57
C ALA A 241 -7.68 4.05 18.81
N ILE A 242 -7.85 3.58 20.06
CA ILE A 242 -7.49 2.20 20.42
C ILE A 242 -8.34 1.18 19.63
N ASP A 243 -9.61 1.46 19.38
CA ASP A 243 -10.50 0.56 18.65
C ASP A 243 -10.09 0.46 17.16
N GLU A 244 -9.65 1.55 16.55
CA GLU A 244 -9.13 1.55 15.18
C GLU A 244 -7.80 0.77 15.10
N THR A 245 -6.97 0.92 16.13
CA THR A 245 -5.71 0.15 16.25
C THR A 245 -6.01 -1.34 16.41
N ARG A 246 -6.98 -1.72 17.25
CA ARG A 246 -7.41 -3.10 17.43
C ARG A 246 -8.02 -3.69 16.16
N LEU A 247 -8.77 -2.89 15.40
CA LEU A 247 -9.28 -3.29 14.09
C LEU A 247 -8.13 -3.68 13.14
N ALA A 248 -7.10 -2.84 13.03
CA ALA A 248 -5.92 -3.13 12.22
C ALA A 248 -5.15 -4.36 12.73
N LEU A 249 -5.00 -4.50 14.06
CA LEU A 249 -4.38 -5.68 14.69
C LEU A 249 -5.18 -6.97 14.46
N THR A 250 -6.51 -6.89 14.31
CA THR A 250 -7.34 -8.05 13.93
C THR A 250 -6.98 -8.55 12.54
N ALA A 251 -6.77 -7.63 11.57
CA ALA A 251 -6.29 -8.02 10.24
C ALA A 251 -4.87 -8.60 10.29
N VAL A 252 -3.96 -8.03 11.11
CA VAL A 252 -2.62 -8.59 11.34
C VAL A 252 -2.72 -10.00 11.92
N ALA A 253 -3.54 -10.21 12.96
CA ALA A 253 -3.74 -11.52 13.59
C ALA A 253 -4.23 -12.57 12.60
N SER A 254 -5.16 -12.18 11.71
CA SER A 254 -5.66 -13.09 10.67
C SER A 254 -4.56 -13.53 9.71
N VAL A 255 -3.75 -12.61 9.20
CA VAL A 255 -2.60 -12.92 8.34
C VAL A 255 -1.60 -13.81 9.09
N LEU A 256 -1.21 -13.44 10.32
CA LEU A 256 -0.21 -14.16 11.10
C LEU A 256 -0.67 -15.57 11.50
N ARG A 257 -1.96 -15.78 11.75
CA ARG A 257 -2.51 -17.13 12.00
C ARG A 257 -2.23 -18.08 10.84
N ARG A 258 -2.33 -17.58 9.60
CA ARG A 258 -2.07 -18.36 8.39
C ARG A 258 -0.57 -18.46 8.05
N GLU A 259 0.25 -17.52 8.49
CA GLU A 259 1.71 -17.55 8.30
C GLU A 259 2.42 -18.48 9.27
N LEU A 260 1.92 -18.57 10.50
CA LEU A 260 2.54 -19.32 11.61
C LEU A 260 1.89 -20.70 11.86
N GLY A 261 0.74 -20.96 11.24
CA GLY A 261 0.06 -22.26 11.31
C GLY A 261 0.49 -23.12 10.17
#